data_df1eac4b76c4a9b269233391d7d96ad7
#
_entry.id   df1eac4b76c4a9b269233391d7d96ad7
#
_cell.length_a   1.000
_cell.length_b   1.000
_cell.length_c   1.000
_cell.angle_alpha   90.00
_cell.angle_beta   90.00
_cell.angle_gamma   90.00
#
_symmetry.space_group_name_H-M   'P 1'
#
loop_
_entity.id
_entity.type
_entity.pdbx_description
1 polymer ?
#
loop_
_entity_poly.entity_id
_entity_poly.type
_entity_poly.pdbx_seq_one_letter_code
_entity_poly.pdbx_strand_id
1 'polypeptide(L)'
;DGFGASITLNSSYYGLDGWAQSAIAYGKGVAQNRGVNFGGWSGGDDKQESIFLTSYGVLNISENWQMGSEITYFGALDELFGAKDLKRYIAAVRPSYKVNDNLRLEMTGSYAHEEGAEGYWGRTGEALESDIFNVELAAAFTVNADYFGRPQIKPYISYISADDEASASQIGIKDGKNETVIGVHTEIWF
;
A
#
# COMPACT_ATOMS: atom_id res chain seq x y z
N ASP A 1 -8.45 9.29 -26.19
CA ASP A 1 -9.63 8.67 -25.58
C ASP A 1 -9.18 7.67 -24.52
N GLY A 2 -10.11 7.25 -23.64
CA GLY A 2 -9.84 6.25 -22.63
C GLY A 2 -11.12 5.73 -21.98
N PHE A 3 -11.01 4.56 -21.37
CA PHE A 3 -12.09 3.89 -20.68
C PHE A 3 -11.60 3.34 -19.35
N GLY A 4 -12.40 3.48 -18.29
CA GLY A 4 -12.12 2.87 -16.99
C GLY A 4 -13.39 2.30 -16.39
N ALA A 5 -13.26 1.17 -15.72
CA ALA A 5 -14.34 0.52 -15.00
C ALA A 5 -13.82 -0.07 -13.69
N SER A 6 -14.69 -0.15 -12.68
CA SER A 6 -14.36 -0.80 -11.42
C SER A 6 -15.59 -1.44 -10.78
N ILE A 7 -15.35 -2.51 -10.05
CA ILE A 7 -16.34 -3.18 -9.20
C ILE A 7 -15.75 -3.23 -7.78
N THR A 8 -16.53 -2.82 -6.80
CA THR A 8 -16.15 -2.85 -5.39
C THR A 8 -17.17 -3.65 -4.61
N LEU A 9 -16.70 -4.56 -3.78
CA LEU A 9 -17.50 -5.36 -2.84
C LEU A 9 -17.12 -4.98 -1.41
N ASN A 10 -18.12 -4.61 -0.61
CA ASN A 10 -17.97 -4.45 0.83
C ASN A 10 -18.65 -5.62 1.55
N SER A 11 -17.99 -6.18 2.54
CA SER A 11 -18.47 -7.33 3.30
C SER A 11 -18.01 -7.30 4.75
N SER A 12 -18.49 -8.23 5.58
CA SER A 12 -17.79 -8.61 6.81
C SER A 12 -16.38 -9.12 6.46
N TYR A 13 -15.48 -9.22 7.43
CA TYR A 13 -14.11 -9.68 7.17
C TYR A 13 -14.11 -11.17 6.74
N TYR A 14 -14.42 -11.41 5.46
CA TYR A 14 -14.52 -12.74 4.83
C TYR A 14 -15.40 -13.73 5.61
N GLY A 15 -16.52 -13.25 6.16
CA GLY A 15 -17.44 -14.05 6.97
C GLY A 15 -17.15 -14.05 8.47
N LEU A 16 -16.07 -13.42 8.91
CA LEU A 16 -15.72 -13.20 10.31
C LEU A 16 -16.16 -11.82 10.79
N ASP A 17 -16.03 -11.55 12.10
CA ASP A 17 -16.30 -10.23 12.67
C ASP A 17 -15.30 -9.18 12.19
N GLY A 18 -15.80 -8.05 11.74
CA GLY A 18 -15.03 -6.98 11.14
C GLY A 18 -15.60 -6.52 9.81
N TRP A 19 -14.76 -5.92 8.98
CA TRP A 19 -15.17 -5.51 7.64
C TRP A 19 -14.02 -5.71 6.64
N ALA A 20 -14.38 -5.89 5.37
CA ALA A 20 -13.44 -5.96 4.26
C ALA A 20 -14.02 -5.26 3.03
N GLN A 21 -13.13 -4.70 2.24
CA GLN A 21 -13.44 -4.18 0.91
C GLN A 21 -12.51 -4.85 -0.10
N SER A 22 -13.11 -5.38 -1.17
CA SER A 22 -12.38 -5.93 -2.30
C SER A 22 -12.79 -5.19 -3.56
N ALA A 23 -11.82 -4.87 -4.40
CA ALA A 23 -12.09 -4.16 -5.65
C ALA A 23 -11.25 -4.72 -6.79
N ILE A 24 -11.84 -4.66 -7.99
CA ILE A 24 -11.16 -4.82 -9.26
C ILE A 24 -11.41 -3.56 -10.07
N ALA A 25 -10.36 -3.00 -10.67
CA ALA A 25 -10.46 -1.86 -11.58
C ALA A 25 -9.63 -2.10 -12.83
N TYR A 26 -10.10 -1.56 -13.93
CA TYR A 26 -9.49 -1.60 -15.24
C TYR A 26 -9.41 -0.19 -15.81
N GLY A 27 -8.32 0.13 -16.48
CA GLY A 27 -8.14 1.41 -17.16
C GLY A 27 -7.36 1.28 -18.45
N LYS A 28 -7.80 2.03 -19.48
CA LYS A 28 -7.16 2.11 -20.79
C LYS A 28 -7.05 3.56 -21.26
N GLY A 29 -6.01 3.89 -22.01
CA GLY A 29 -5.73 5.21 -22.54
C GLY A 29 -5.59 6.25 -21.43
N VAL A 30 -6.32 7.35 -21.46
CA VAL A 30 -6.29 8.39 -20.42
C VAL A 30 -6.76 7.90 -19.04
N ALA A 31 -7.39 6.73 -18.96
CA ALA A 31 -7.83 6.10 -17.71
C ALA A 31 -6.89 4.97 -17.27
N GLN A 32 -5.69 4.84 -17.83
CA GLN A 32 -4.75 3.74 -17.61
C GLN A 32 -4.42 3.50 -16.13
N ASN A 33 -4.37 4.54 -15.32
CA ASN A 33 -4.05 4.44 -13.90
C ASN A 33 -5.28 4.49 -12.98
N ARG A 34 -6.46 4.12 -13.48
CA ARG A 34 -7.74 4.28 -12.78
C ARG A 34 -7.77 3.65 -11.40
N GLY A 35 -7.16 2.51 -11.19
CA GLY A 35 -7.10 1.86 -9.89
C GLY A 35 -5.93 2.30 -9.02
N VAL A 36 -4.95 2.99 -9.59
CA VAL A 36 -3.69 3.33 -8.92
C VAL A 36 -3.67 4.77 -8.43
N ASN A 37 -4.32 5.67 -9.18
CA ASN A 37 -4.37 7.09 -8.86
C ASN A 37 -5.69 7.71 -9.34
N PHE A 38 -6.63 7.86 -8.44
CA PHE A 38 -7.99 8.36 -8.73
C PHE A 38 -8.06 9.81 -9.24
N GLY A 39 -6.98 10.54 -9.34
CA GLY A 39 -6.93 11.91 -9.84
C GLY A 39 -5.93 12.13 -10.97
N GLY A 40 -5.16 11.12 -11.31
CA GLY A 40 -4.12 11.24 -12.33
C GLY A 40 -4.70 11.17 -13.75
N TRP A 41 -4.50 12.22 -14.51
CA TRP A 41 -4.68 12.23 -15.95
C TRP A 41 -3.29 12.03 -16.55
N SER A 42 -3.08 10.93 -17.24
CA SER A 42 -1.87 10.73 -18.03
C SER A 42 -2.27 10.74 -19.49
N GLY A 43 -1.54 11.50 -20.28
CA GLY A 43 -1.63 11.40 -21.73
C GLY A 43 -1.12 10.01 -22.10
N GLY A 44 -2.02 9.10 -22.45
CA GLY A 44 -1.69 7.78 -22.91
C GLY A 44 -2.23 7.55 -24.30
N ASP A 45 -1.59 6.67 -25.02
CA ASP A 45 -2.10 6.11 -26.26
C ASP A 45 -2.94 4.86 -26.00
N ASP A 46 -3.37 4.17 -27.06
CA ASP A 46 -4.21 2.98 -26.94
C ASP A 46 -3.52 1.77 -26.31
N LYS A 47 -2.18 1.82 -26.13
CA LYS A 47 -1.37 0.75 -25.50
C LYS A 47 -1.36 0.84 -24.00
N GLN A 48 -1.65 2.03 -23.45
CA GLN A 48 -1.69 2.25 -22.00
C GLN A 48 -2.91 1.54 -21.41
N GLU A 49 -2.68 0.40 -20.77
CA GLU A 49 -3.74 -0.46 -20.26
C GLU A 49 -3.31 -1.15 -18.97
N SER A 50 -4.15 -1.07 -17.93
CA SER A 50 -3.83 -1.60 -16.62
C SER A 50 -4.99 -2.29 -15.93
N ILE A 51 -4.64 -3.18 -14.99
CA ILE A 51 -5.55 -3.80 -14.03
C ILE A 51 -5.07 -3.51 -12.60
N PHE A 52 -6.02 -3.30 -11.70
CA PHE A 52 -5.82 -3.13 -10.28
C PHE A 52 -6.73 -4.07 -9.52
N LEU A 53 -6.16 -4.81 -8.58
CA LEU A 53 -6.87 -5.71 -7.68
C LEU A 53 -6.48 -5.35 -6.26
N THR A 54 -7.44 -5.20 -5.37
CA THR A 54 -7.14 -4.99 -3.94
C THR A 54 -8.17 -5.68 -3.07
N SER A 55 -7.72 -6.12 -1.91
CA SER A 55 -8.57 -6.54 -0.83
C SER A 55 -7.94 -6.15 0.49
N TYR A 56 -8.65 -5.37 1.29
CA TYR A 56 -8.19 -4.90 2.58
C TYR A 56 -9.33 -4.86 3.59
N GLY A 57 -8.99 -4.89 4.87
CA GLY A 57 -10.01 -4.86 5.91
C GLY A 57 -9.44 -4.93 7.31
N VAL A 58 -10.34 -5.00 8.28
CA VAL A 58 -10.02 -5.14 9.70
C VAL A 58 -10.84 -6.29 10.28
N LEU A 59 -10.15 -7.25 10.85
CA LEU A 59 -10.70 -8.35 11.64
C LEU A 59 -10.77 -7.94 13.11
N ASN A 60 -11.92 -8.08 13.75
CA ASN A 60 -12.07 -8.00 15.20
C ASN A 60 -11.81 -9.39 15.80
N ILE A 61 -10.64 -9.58 16.41
CA ILE A 61 -10.25 -10.87 17.01
C ILE A 61 -10.86 -11.01 18.40
N SER A 62 -10.89 -9.89 19.16
CA SER A 62 -11.50 -9.78 20.49
C SER A 62 -11.76 -8.31 20.82
N GLU A 63 -12.29 -8.02 22.01
CA GLU A 63 -12.52 -6.64 22.48
C GLU A 63 -11.25 -5.76 22.43
N ASN A 64 -10.08 -6.35 22.62
CA ASN A 64 -8.81 -5.62 22.68
C ASN A 64 -7.90 -5.88 21.47
N TRP A 65 -8.16 -6.90 20.65
CA TRP A 65 -7.33 -7.27 19.51
C TRP A 65 -8.06 -7.06 18.20
N GLN A 66 -7.43 -6.29 17.33
CA GLN A 66 -7.85 -6.11 15.94
C GLN A 66 -6.67 -6.40 15.02
N MET A 67 -6.92 -6.78 13.79
CA MET A 67 -5.89 -7.00 12.77
C MET A 67 -6.32 -6.37 11.45
N GLY A 68 -5.60 -5.35 11.02
CA GLY A 68 -5.67 -4.86 9.65
C GLY A 68 -4.92 -5.79 8.70
N SER A 69 -5.43 -5.97 7.51
CA SER A 69 -4.75 -6.68 6.43
C SER A 69 -5.00 -6.00 5.09
N GLU A 70 -4.04 -6.11 4.20
CA GLU A 70 -4.13 -5.63 2.84
C GLU A 70 -3.35 -6.56 1.91
N ILE A 71 -3.93 -6.82 0.74
CA ILE A 71 -3.23 -7.36 -0.41
C ILE A 71 -3.66 -6.57 -1.64
N THR A 72 -2.69 -6.07 -2.39
CA THR A 72 -2.92 -5.24 -3.57
C THR A 72 -2.01 -5.69 -4.70
N TYR A 73 -2.56 -5.74 -5.89
CA TYR A 73 -1.84 -5.94 -7.14
C TYR A 73 -2.24 -4.87 -8.13
N PHE A 74 -1.29 -4.30 -8.82
CA PHE A 74 -1.57 -3.63 -10.07
C PHE A 74 -0.53 -3.95 -11.14
N GLY A 75 -0.93 -3.89 -12.41
CA GLY A 75 -0.01 -4.17 -13.49
C GLY A 75 -0.50 -3.66 -14.83
N ALA A 76 0.46 -3.54 -15.74
CA ALA A 76 0.20 -3.34 -17.15
C ALA A 76 -0.41 -4.60 -17.74
N LEU A 77 -1.40 -4.44 -18.59
CA LEU A 77 -1.90 -5.50 -19.49
C LEU A 77 -1.22 -5.43 -20.85
N ASP A 78 -0.80 -4.23 -21.27
CA ASP A 78 0.06 -3.99 -22.42
C ASP A 78 1.21 -3.04 -21.97
N GLU A 79 0.91 -1.77 -21.75
CA GLU A 79 1.88 -0.77 -21.29
C GLU A 79 1.27 0.09 -20.17
N LEU A 80 2.07 0.53 -19.22
CA LEU A 80 1.65 1.43 -18.14
C LEU A 80 2.79 2.40 -17.82
N PHE A 81 2.50 3.71 -17.85
CA PHE A 81 3.50 4.77 -17.68
C PHE A 81 4.71 4.67 -18.63
N GLY A 82 4.51 4.15 -19.82
CA GLY A 82 5.58 3.93 -20.80
C GLY A 82 6.41 2.65 -20.58
N ALA A 83 6.09 1.84 -19.58
CA ALA A 83 6.75 0.59 -19.31
C ALA A 83 5.86 -0.61 -19.66
N LYS A 84 6.45 -1.57 -20.34
CA LYS A 84 5.86 -2.90 -20.54
C LYS A 84 6.08 -3.76 -19.29
N ASP A 85 5.20 -4.72 -19.09
CA ASP A 85 5.33 -5.73 -18.03
C ASP A 85 5.45 -5.17 -16.60
N LEU A 86 5.03 -3.92 -16.40
CA LEU A 86 5.02 -3.33 -15.06
C LEU A 86 4.02 -4.07 -14.17
N LYS A 87 4.50 -4.57 -13.04
CA LYS A 87 3.68 -5.23 -12.01
C LYS A 87 4.13 -4.80 -10.63
N ARG A 88 3.17 -4.67 -9.72
CA ARG A 88 3.43 -4.42 -8.30
C ARG A 88 2.52 -5.27 -7.45
N TYR A 89 3.10 -5.89 -6.44
CA TYR A 89 2.40 -6.62 -5.39
C TYR A 89 2.68 -5.96 -4.06
N ILE A 90 1.65 -5.80 -3.25
CA ILE A 90 1.78 -5.27 -1.89
C ILE A 90 0.99 -6.19 -0.97
N ALA A 91 1.58 -6.61 0.13
CA ALA A 91 0.89 -7.30 1.20
C ALA A 91 1.27 -6.66 2.53
N ALA A 92 0.29 -6.43 3.41
CA ALA A 92 0.52 -5.86 4.72
C ALA A 92 -0.41 -6.48 5.76
N VAL A 93 0.10 -6.61 6.98
CA VAL A 93 -0.68 -6.99 8.16
C VAL A 93 -0.35 -6.05 9.31
N ARG A 94 -1.36 -5.70 10.10
CA ARG A 94 -1.22 -4.82 11.25
C ARG A 94 -2.04 -5.34 12.43
N PRO A 95 -1.50 -6.29 13.23
CA PRO A 95 -2.07 -6.57 14.54
C PRO A 95 -2.01 -5.32 15.43
N SER A 96 -3.07 -5.11 16.17
CA SER A 96 -3.31 -3.93 16.97
C SER A 96 -3.93 -4.33 18.31
N TYR A 97 -3.36 -3.84 19.41
CA TYR A 97 -3.81 -4.13 20.75
C TYR A 97 -4.24 -2.87 21.49
N LYS A 98 -5.51 -2.82 21.88
CA LYS A 98 -6.08 -1.74 22.70
C LYS A 98 -5.66 -1.94 24.17
N VAL A 99 -4.74 -1.11 24.64
CA VAL A 99 -4.29 -1.12 26.05
C VAL A 99 -5.35 -0.51 26.95
N ASN A 100 -5.94 0.62 26.52
CA ASN A 100 -7.04 1.33 27.15
C ASN A 100 -7.73 2.22 26.11
N ASP A 101 -8.68 3.05 26.52
CA ASP A 101 -9.46 3.88 25.59
C ASP A 101 -8.64 4.94 24.83
N ASN A 102 -7.43 5.25 25.30
CA ASN A 102 -6.59 6.30 24.73
C ASN A 102 -5.25 5.80 24.18
N LEU A 103 -4.94 4.51 24.32
CA LEU A 103 -3.67 3.94 23.87
C LEU A 103 -3.89 2.60 23.16
N ARG A 104 -3.37 2.53 21.94
CA ARG A 104 -3.28 1.32 21.13
C ARG A 104 -1.82 1.06 20.75
N LEU A 105 -1.38 -0.17 20.88
CA LEU A 105 -0.09 -0.63 20.35
C LEU A 105 -0.31 -1.28 18.98
N GLU A 106 0.56 -0.99 18.04
CA GLU A 106 0.50 -1.51 16.67
C GLU A 106 1.84 -2.12 16.27
N MET A 107 1.78 -3.23 15.54
CA MET A 107 2.91 -3.75 14.79
C MET A 107 2.46 -3.85 13.33
N THR A 108 3.23 -3.29 12.40
CA THR A 108 2.96 -3.45 10.96
C THR A 108 4.07 -4.26 10.34
N GLY A 109 3.72 -5.29 9.58
CA GLY A 109 4.60 -5.97 8.67
C GLY A 109 4.10 -5.78 7.25
N SER A 110 4.97 -5.37 6.33
CA SER A 110 4.61 -5.25 4.92
C SER A 110 5.72 -5.71 3.99
N TYR A 111 5.29 -6.19 2.84
CA TYR A 111 6.12 -6.59 1.72
C TYR A 111 5.58 -5.94 0.46
N ALA A 112 6.47 -5.41 -0.36
CA ALA A 112 6.16 -4.92 -1.70
C ALA A 112 7.17 -5.49 -2.69
N HIS A 113 6.66 -5.95 -3.82
CA HIS A 113 7.46 -6.34 -4.97
C HIS A 113 7.05 -5.51 -6.18
N GLU A 114 8.02 -5.02 -6.93
CA GLU A 114 7.77 -4.29 -8.17
C GLU A 114 8.71 -4.77 -9.25
N GLU A 115 8.18 -5.06 -10.43
CA GLU A 115 8.93 -5.39 -11.63
C GLU A 115 8.43 -4.60 -12.82
N GLY A 116 9.29 -4.29 -13.77
CA GLY A 116 8.94 -3.60 -15.01
C GLY A 116 10.09 -3.61 -16.00
N ALA A 117 9.75 -3.55 -17.28
CA ALA A 117 10.75 -3.41 -18.35
C ALA A 117 11.44 -2.05 -18.32
N GLU A 118 12.48 -1.90 -19.11
CA GLU A 118 13.29 -0.68 -19.24
C GLU A 118 12.44 0.59 -19.43
N GLY A 119 12.89 1.70 -18.86
CA GLY A 119 12.33 3.03 -19.08
C GLY A 119 11.32 3.52 -18.04
N TYR A 120 10.94 2.70 -17.08
CA TYR A 120 10.01 3.11 -16.02
C TYR A 120 10.63 4.12 -15.05
N TRP A 121 9.92 5.23 -14.79
CA TRP A 121 10.35 6.31 -13.88
C TRP A 121 11.77 6.85 -14.10
N GLY A 122 12.20 6.95 -15.35
CA GLY A 122 13.51 7.53 -15.71
C GLY A 122 14.69 6.60 -15.47
N ARG A 123 14.47 5.33 -15.16
CA ARG A 123 15.50 4.29 -15.26
C ARG A 123 15.72 3.97 -16.73
N THR A 124 16.63 4.71 -17.37
CA THR A 124 16.99 4.49 -18.76
C THR A 124 17.93 3.30 -18.86
N GLY A 125 17.53 2.25 -19.57
CA GLY A 125 18.37 1.13 -19.95
C GLY A 125 18.45 -0.02 -18.96
N GLU A 126 17.64 -0.03 -17.89
CA GLU A 126 17.58 -1.12 -16.92
C GLU A 126 16.14 -1.52 -16.61
N ALA A 127 15.89 -2.81 -16.52
CA ALA A 127 14.64 -3.33 -15.98
C ALA A 127 14.54 -3.02 -14.47
N LEU A 128 13.33 -2.80 -13.98
CA LEU A 128 13.07 -2.67 -12.57
C LEU A 128 12.73 -4.04 -12.00
N GLU A 129 13.41 -4.44 -10.93
CA GLU A 129 13.01 -5.52 -10.04
C GLU A 129 13.38 -5.09 -8.63
N SER A 130 12.43 -5.11 -7.71
CA SER A 130 12.65 -4.59 -6.37
C SER A 130 11.75 -5.28 -5.35
N ASP A 131 12.36 -5.76 -4.28
CA ASP A 131 11.70 -6.31 -3.10
C ASP A 131 11.92 -5.38 -1.90
N ILE A 132 10.85 -4.97 -1.25
CA ILE A 132 10.90 -4.07 -0.09
C ILE A 132 10.14 -4.71 1.06
N PHE A 133 10.79 -4.76 2.22
CA PHE A 133 10.22 -5.21 3.49
C PHE A 133 10.20 -4.06 4.49
N ASN A 134 9.13 -3.98 5.26
CA ASN A 134 9.04 -3.06 6.38
C ASN A 134 8.43 -3.74 7.59
N VAL A 135 9.02 -3.46 8.76
CA VAL A 135 8.45 -3.82 10.07
C VAL A 135 8.44 -2.56 10.93
N GLU A 136 7.27 -2.16 11.39
CA GLU A 136 7.05 -0.99 12.24
C GLU A 136 6.43 -1.39 13.58
N LEU A 137 6.90 -0.81 14.67
CA LEU A 137 6.27 -0.83 15.98
C LEU A 137 5.86 0.58 16.34
N ALA A 138 4.63 0.76 16.81
CA ALA A 138 4.07 2.06 17.12
C ALA A 138 3.17 2.04 18.35
N ALA A 139 3.07 3.20 19.01
CA ALA A 139 2.09 3.46 20.07
C ALA A 139 1.18 4.61 19.63
N ALA A 140 -0.09 4.32 19.37
CA ALA A 140 -1.07 5.32 18.94
C ALA A 140 -1.80 5.90 20.17
N PHE A 141 -1.51 7.16 20.48
CA PHE A 141 -2.25 7.95 21.46
C PHE A 141 -3.43 8.64 20.75
N THR A 142 -4.64 8.42 21.24
CA THR A 142 -5.86 8.85 20.57
C THR A 142 -6.98 9.12 21.57
N VAL A 143 -8.08 9.71 21.13
CA VAL A 143 -9.30 9.88 21.94
C VAL A 143 -10.21 8.65 21.91
N ASN A 144 -10.00 7.77 20.95
CA ASN A 144 -10.65 6.47 20.84
C ASN A 144 -9.66 5.47 20.27
N ALA A 145 -9.28 4.45 21.02
CA ALA A 145 -8.27 3.47 20.66
C ALA A 145 -8.75 2.36 19.71
N ASP A 146 -9.91 2.48 19.09
CA ASP A 146 -10.32 1.61 18.00
C ASP A 146 -9.37 1.76 16.80
N TYR A 147 -9.32 0.78 15.93
CA TYR A 147 -8.37 0.71 14.80
C TYR A 147 -8.31 2.00 13.96
N PHE A 148 -9.47 2.63 13.74
CA PHE A 148 -9.58 3.91 13.02
C PHE A 148 -9.75 5.13 13.94
N GLY A 149 -9.49 4.99 15.25
CA GLY A 149 -9.64 6.10 16.19
C GLY A 149 -8.76 7.30 15.80
N ARG A 150 -9.38 8.47 15.70
CA ARG A 150 -8.73 9.75 15.36
C ARG A 150 -9.33 10.87 16.23
N PRO A 151 -8.60 11.96 16.48
CA PRO A 151 -7.21 12.23 16.10
C PRO A 151 -6.22 11.28 16.81
N GLN A 152 -5.03 11.10 16.22
CA GLN A 152 -3.97 10.31 16.84
C GLN A 152 -2.61 10.96 16.72
N ILE A 153 -1.74 10.72 17.72
CA ILE A 153 -0.30 10.96 17.69
C ILE A 153 0.37 9.60 17.87
N LYS A 154 1.22 9.23 16.93
CA LYS A 154 1.79 7.89 16.84
C LYS A 154 3.32 7.95 16.72
N PRO A 155 4.08 7.97 17.83
CA PRO A 155 5.51 7.65 17.79
C PRO A 155 5.70 6.21 17.31
N TYR A 156 6.72 6.02 16.47
CA TYR A 156 7.03 4.73 15.87
C TYR A 156 8.53 4.51 15.70
N ILE A 157 8.91 3.26 15.61
CA ILE A 157 10.18 2.80 15.08
C ILE A 157 9.90 1.84 13.94
N SER A 158 10.55 2.04 12.81
CA SER A 158 10.38 1.25 11.60
C SER A 158 11.74 0.78 11.09
N TYR A 159 11.83 -0.49 10.71
CA TYR A 159 12.94 -1.06 9.98
C TYR A 159 12.50 -1.34 8.55
N ILE A 160 13.18 -0.72 7.59
CA ILE A 160 12.90 -0.85 6.16
C ILE A 160 14.12 -1.50 5.51
N SER A 161 13.89 -2.45 4.62
CA SER A 161 14.93 -3.15 3.87
C SER A 161 14.51 -3.34 2.42
N ALA A 162 15.44 -3.12 1.49
CA ALA A 162 15.31 -3.46 0.08
C ALA A 162 16.31 -4.58 -0.28
N ASP A 163 16.06 -5.27 -1.39
CA ASP A 163 16.91 -6.37 -1.87
C ASP A 163 18.22 -5.89 -2.49
N ASP A 164 18.25 -4.67 -3.04
CA ASP A 164 19.43 -4.04 -3.63
C ASP A 164 19.57 -2.55 -3.27
N GLU A 165 20.76 -1.96 -3.53
CA GLU A 165 21.04 -0.55 -3.20
C GLU A 165 20.29 0.44 -4.10
N ALA A 166 19.99 0.07 -5.35
CA ALA A 166 19.26 0.94 -6.25
C ALA A 166 17.81 1.07 -5.81
N SER A 167 17.18 -0.03 -5.42
CA SER A 167 15.84 -0.07 -4.81
C SER A 167 15.81 0.68 -3.48
N ALA A 168 16.81 0.46 -2.61
CA ALA A 168 16.97 1.18 -1.35
C ALA A 168 17.04 2.70 -1.55
N SER A 169 17.85 3.15 -2.51
CA SER A 169 17.99 4.58 -2.83
C SER A 169 16.67 5.22 -3.29
N GLN A 170 15.82 4.47 -4.00
CA GLN A 170 14.51 4.98 -4.45
C GLN A 170 13.52 5.24 -3.32
N ILE A 171 13.59 4.46 -2.25
CA ILE A 171 12.76 4.66 -1.06
C ILE A 171 13.41 5.59 -0.03
N GLY A 172 14.56 6.20 -0.36
CA GLY A 172 15.24 7.20 0.43
C GLY A 172 16.32 6.70 1.37
N ILE A 173 16.67 5.40 1.34
CA ILE A 173 17.81 4.84 2.08
C ILE A 173 19.10 5.32 1.37
N LYS A 174 19.95 6.01 2.11
CA LYS A 174 21.15 6.65 1.52
C LYS A 174 22.36 5.75 1.49
N ASP A 175 22.50 4.88 2.47
CA ASP A 175 23.66 4.02 2.64
C ASP A 175 23.23 2.57 2.86
N GLY A 176 23.60 1.68 1.95
CA GLY A 176 23.28 0.25 2.01
C GLY A 176 21.83 -0.06 1.59
N LYS A 177 21.29 -1.15 2.11
CA LYS A 177 20.01 -1.73 1.71
C LYS A 177 18.90 -1.61 2.76
N ASN A 178 19.20 -1.09 3.93
CA ASN A 178 18.26 -1.00 5.02
C ASN A 178 18.46 0.23 5.89
N GLU A 179 17.42 0.66 6.56
CA GLU A 179 17.44 1.79 7.47
C GLU A 179 16.47 1.57 8.62
N THR A 180 16.84 2.10 9.80
CA THR A 180 15.92 2.21 10.94
C THR A 180 15.48 3.65 11.09
N VAL A 181 14.19 3.88 11.02
CA VAL A 181 13.57 5.21 11.13
C VAL A 181 12.83 5.32 12.46
N ILE A 182 13.07 6.40 13.20
CA ILE A 182 12.28 6.77 14.38
C ILE A 182 11.55 8.07 14.07
N GLY A 183 10.25 8.10 14.30
CA GLY A 183 9.43 9.24 13.94
C GLY A 183 8.15 9.36 14.76
N VAL A 184 7.41 10.42 14.47
CA VAL A 184 6.07 10.66 15.01
C VAL A 184 5.14 10.97 13.85
N HIS A 185 4.07 10.18 13.74
CA HIS A 185 2.99 10.42 12.80
C HIS A 185 1.82 11.08 13.53
N THR A 186 1.22 12.10 12.93
CA THR A 186 0.01 12.75 13.44
C THR A 186 -1.06 12.73 12.38
N GLU A 187 -2.25 12.29 12.75
CA GLU A 187 -3.38 12.20 11.84
C GLU A 187 -4.65 12.78 12.50
N ILE A 188 -5.26 13.72 11.80
CA ILE A 188 -6.48 14.42 12.23
C ILE A 188 -7.43 14.45 11.05
N TRP A 189 -8.69 14.05 11.28
CA TRP A 189 -9.77 14.17 10.31
C TRP A 189 -10.77 15.22 10.77
N PHE A 190 -11.21 16.08 9.84
CA PHE A 190 -12.19 17.13 10.07
C PHE A 190 -13.50 16.82 9.36
#